data_aacfc4ebef8a121762b8fccf1a51f3e2
#
_entry.id   aacfc4ebef8a121762b8fccf1a51f3e2
#
_cell.length_a   1.000
_cell.length_b   1.000
_cell.length_c   1.000
_cell.angle_alpha   90.00
_cell.angle_beta   90.00
_cell.angle_gamma   90.00
#
_symmetry.space_group_name_H-M   'P 1'
#
loop_
_entity.id
_entity.type
_entity.pdbx_description
1 polymer ?
#
loop_
_entity_poly.entity_id
_entity_poly.type
_entity_poly.pdbx_seq_one_letter_code
_entity_poly.pdbx_strand_id
1 'polypeptide(L)'
;MREAMEFKRPETFEDILNLQKELDKNIRDNRERVLEDIKLSLIAELIELNEETKHSHKTWKTKEYNRDKELEELTDVYFFFAQLINYKSRDGRFQIEYYCEEFEIFPGYYAGAYFTGLIYDLLDNKFRWFFCSLLTLSVKLGYTKDDILNCYWEKWQKNMERIGKEWN
;
A
#
# COMPACT_ATOMS: atom_id res chain seq x y z
N MET A 1 -31.17 -15.86 1.61
CA MET A 1 -29.72 -16.15 1.75
C MET A 1 -28.95 -15.06 1.00
N ARG A 2 -28.12 -14.31 1.70
CA ARG A 2 -27.13 -13.48 1.00
C ARG A 2 -26.13 -14.45 0.37
N GLU A 3 -26.01 -14.45 -0.96
CA GLU A 3 -24.92 -15.13 -1.63
C GLU A 3 -23.62 -14.64 -0.99
N ALA A 4 -22.77 -15.58 -0.56
CA ALA A 4 -21.46 -15.26 -0.05
C ALA A 4 -20.69 -14.57 -1.20
N MET A 5 -20.34 -13.30 -1.02
CA MET A 5 -19.52 -12.59 -1.98
C MET A 5 -18.21 -13.33 -2.14
N GLU A 6 -17.97 -13.92 -3.31
CA GLU A 6 -16.73 -14.62 -3.61
C GLU A 6 -15.67 -13.56 -3.96
N PHE A 7 -14.70 -13.40 -3.07
CA PHE A 7 -13.55 -12.53 -3.31
C PHE A 7 -12.49 -13.28 -4.13
N LYS A 8 -11.80 -12.55 -4.99
CA LYS A 8 -10.78 -13.11 -5.87
C LYS A 8 -9.56 -12.20 -5.95
N ARG A 9 -8.47 -12.75 -6.48
CA ARG A 9 -7.23 -12.01 -6.72
C ARG A 9 -7.51 -10.72 -7.48
N PRO A 10 -6.97 -9.56 -7.04
CA PRO A 10 -7.15 -8.31 -7.76
C PRO A 10 -6.38 -8.32 -9.08
N GLU A 11 -6.90 -7.61 -10.08
CA GLU A 11 -6.24 -7.40 -11.38
C GLU A 11 -5.95 -5.92 -11.63
N THR A 12 -6.68 -5.03 -10.95
CA THR A 12 -6.58 -3.58 -11.10
C THR A 12 -6.40 -2.91 -9.75
N PHE A 13 -6.04 -1.62 -9.78
CA PHE A 13 -5.99 -0.83 -8.54
C PHE A 13 -7.38 -0.64 -7.93
N GLU A 14 -8.42 -0.53 -8.76
CA GLU A 14 -9.80 -0.48 -8.27
C GLU A 14 -10.18 -1.75 -7.49
N ASP A 15 -9.75 -2.92 -7.97
CA ASP A 15 -9.93 -4.18 -7.24
C ASP A 15 -9.24 -4.13 -5.87
N ILE A 16 -8.01 -3.60 -5.81
CA ILE A 16 -7.30 -3.37 -4.54
C ILE A 16 -8.10 -2.46 -3.63
N LEU A 17 -8.61 -1.35 -4.14
CA LEU A 17 -9.43 -0.42 -3.34
C LEU A 17 -10.66 -1.11 -2.76
N ASN A 18 -11.34 -1.93 -3.54
CA ASN A 18 -12.53 -2.66 -3.11
C ASN A 18 -12.22 -3.73 -2.06
N LEU A 19 -11.15 -4.48 -2.23
CA LEU A 19 -10.67 -5.46 -1.25
C LEU A 19 -10.27 -4.77 0.06
N GLN A 20 -9.61 -3.63 -0.03
CA GLN A 20 -9.21 -2.86 1.15
C GLN A 20 -10.43 -2.33 1.91
N LYS A 21 -11.46 -1.84 1.21
CA LYS A 21 -12.73 -1.43 1.84
C LYS A 21 -13.35 -2.58 2.63
N GLU A 22 -13.37 -3.78 2.06
CA GLU A 22 -13.93 -4.94 2.73
C GLU A 22 -13.14 -5.30 3.99
N LEU A 23 -11.82 -5.28 3.91
CA LEU A 23 -10.97 -5.55 5.06
C LEU A 23 -11.19 -4.48 6.15
N ASP A 24 -11.11 -3.22 5.81
CA ASP A 24 -11.25 -2.10 6.76
C ASP A 24 -12.61 -2.09 7.46
N LYS A 25 -13.67 -2.44 6.75
CA LYS A 25 -15.02 -2.56 7.28
C LYS A 25 -15.13 -3.63 8.37
N ASN A 26 -14.33 -4.69 8.28
CA ASN A 26 -14.36 -5.82 9.21
C ASN A 26 -13.37 -5.67 10.38
N ILE A 27 -12.44 -4.71 10.31
CA ILE A 27 -11.54 -4.40 11.43
C ILE A 27 -12.29 -3.49 12.40
N ARG A 28 -12.28 -3.89 13.67
CA ARG A 28 -12.89 -3.11 14.74
C ARG A 28 -11.91 -2.08 15.28
N ASP A 29 -12.10 -0.83 14.92
CA ASP A 29 -11.32 0.28 15.46
C ASP A 29 -11.80 0.65 16.88
N ASN A 30 -10.87 1.01 17.76
CA ASN A 30 -11.17 1.49 19.12
C ASN A 30 -11.61 2.95 19.14
N ARG A 31 -11.32 3.69 18.10
CA ARG A 31 -11.75 5.07 17.85
C ARG A 31 -11.85 5.33 16.36
N GLU A 32 -12.45 6.44 15.99
CA GLU A 32 -12.52 6.83 14.58
C GLU A 32 -11.11 7.04 14.00
N ARG A 33 -10.86 6.42 12.85
CA ARG A 33 -9.63 6.60 12.09
C ARG A 33 -9.70 7.89 11.29
N VAL A 34 -8.68 8.74 11.45
CA VAL A 34 -8.56 9.99 10.72
C VAL A 34 -7.38 9.95 9.74
N LEU A 35 -7.31 10.94 8.84
CA LEU A 35 -6.28 10.99 7.80
C LEU A 35 -4.86 10.94 8.37
N GLU A 36 -4.61 11.59 9.49
CA GLU A 36 -3.30 11.58 10.14
C GLU A 36 -2.87 10.17 10.56
N ASP A 37 -3.80 9.36 11.08
CA ASP A 37 -3.50 7.96 11.43
C ASP A 37 -3.02 7.17 10.21
N ILE A 38 -3.67 7.37 9.07
CA ILE A 38 -3.32 6.69 7.83
C ILE A 38 -1.95 7.16 7.33
N LYS A 39 -1.69 8.46 7.38
CA LYS A 39 -0.37 9.01 7.01
C LYS A 39 0.75 8.47 7.88
N LEU A 40 0.54 8.40 9.19
CA LEU A 40 1.53 7.83 10.10
C LEU A 40 1.78 6.35 9.83
N SER A 41 0.73 5.59 9.54
CA SER A 41 0.85 4.19 9.14
C SER A 41 1.67 4.05 7.86
N LEU A 42 1.40 4.90 6.85
CA LEU A 42 2.18 4.92 5.61
C LEU A 42 3.65 5.24 5.84
N ILE A 43 3.95 6.22 6.69
CA ILE A 43 5.33 6.59 7.03
C ILE A 43 6.03 5.42 7.73
N ALA A 44 5.36 4.76 8.66
CA ALA A 44 5.89 3.59 9.34
C ALA A 44 6.25 2.48 8.34
N GLU A 45 5.34 2.17 7.42
CA GLU A 45 5.57 1.13 6.41
C GLU A 45 6.68 1.52 5.42
N LEU A 46 6.80 2.79 5.06
CA LEU A 46 7.92 3.26 4.23
C LEU A 46 9.26 3.08 4.93
N ILE A 47 9.34 3.31 6.22
CA ILE A 47 10.56 3.08 7.02
C ILE A 47 10.84 1.58 7.10
N GLU A 48 9.85 0.75 7.39
CA GLU A 48 10.01 -0.71 7.43
C GLU A 48 10.46 -1.27 6.08
N LEU A 49 9.88 -0.76 4.98
CA LEU A 49 10.33 -1.11 3.63
C LEU A 49 11.79 -0.71 3.41
N ASN A 50 12.16 0.51 3.76
CA ASN A 50 13.56 0.95 3.63
C ASN A 50 14.52 0.02 4.38
N GLU A 51 14.15 -0.40 5.58
CA GLU A 51 14.96 -1.31 6.40
C GLU A 51 15.18 -2.67 5.74
N GLU A 52 14.27 -3.13 4.89
CA GLU A 52 14.40 -4.40 4.16
C GLU A 52 15.10 -4.27 2.80
N THR A 53 15.38 -3.04 2.34
CA THR A 53 16.13 -2.84 1.09
C THR A 53 17.63 -3.10 1.25
N LYS A 54 18.32 -3.35 0.13
CA LYS A 54 19.77 -3.52 0.10
C LYS A 54 20.52 -2.26 0.55
N HIS A 55 19.92 -1.09 0.36
CA HIS A 55 20.49 0.21 0.71
C HIS A 55 19.70 0.85 1.86
N SER A 56 19.48 0.08 2.92
CA SER A 56 18.80 0.55 4.12
C SER A 56 19.52 1.76 4.74
N HIS A 57 18.72 2.67 5.34
CA HIS A 57 19.30 3.78 6.13
C HIS A 57 20.11 3.29 7.33
N LYS A 58 19.89 2.05 7.76
CA LYS A 58 20.70 1.39 8.79
C LYS A 58 22.01 0.91 8.16
N THR A 59 22.94 1.82 7.96
CA THR A 59 24.24 1.55 7.30
C THR A 59 25.08 0.52 8.03
N TRP A 60 24.78 0.26 9.30
CA TRP A 60 25.43 -0.75 10.15
C TRP A 60 24.75 -2.12 10.11
N LYS A 61 23.69 -2.28 9.31
CA LYS A 61 22.89 -3.51 9.24
C LYS A 61 23.72 -4.69 8.73
N THR A 62 23.68 -5.80 9.46
CA THR A 62 24.34 -7.06 9.12
C THR A 62 23.39 -8.16 8.68
N LYS A 63 22.07 -7.94 8.82
CA LYS A 63 21.03 -8.91 8.39
C LYS A 63 21.10 -9.11 6.87
N GLU A 64 21.03 -10.35 6.43
CA GLU A 64 20.99 -10.68 5.02
C GLU A 64 19.72 -10.13 4.35
N TYR A 65 19.88 -9.70 3.10
CA TYR A 65 18.77 -9.26 2.26
C TYR A 65 17.80 -10.41 1.98
N ASN A 66 16.51 -10.15 2.17
CA ASN A 66 15.42 -11.08 1.89
C ASN A 66 14.42 -10.41 0.95
N ARG A 67 14.39 -10.88 -0.30
CA ARG A 67 13.52 -10.33 -1.35
C ARG A 67 12.04 -10.45 -0.99
N ASP A 68 11.63 -11.59 -0.45
CA ASP A 68 10.22 -11.82 -0.09
C ASP A 68 9.77 -10.87 1.02
N LYS A 69 10.65 -10.61 1.99
CA LYS A 69 10.37 -9.66 3.06
C LYS A 69 10.28 -8.23 2.53
N GLU A 70 11.16 -7.84 1.63
CA GLU A 70 11.10 -6.53 0.97
C GLU A 70 9.77 -6.35 0.21
N LEU A 71 9.34 -7.38 -0.54
CA LEU A 71 8.06 -7.35 -1.26
C LEU A 71 6.86 -7.25 -0.31
N GLU A 72 6.90 -7.96 0.82
CA GLU A 72 5.85 -7.86 1.84
C GLU A 72 5.72 -6.42 2.36
N GLU A 73 6.83 -5.79 2.73
CA GLU A 73 6.83 -4.42 3.25
C GLU A 73 6.42 -3.40 2.17
N LEU A 74 6.86 -3.61 0.93
CA LEU A 74 6.40 -2.78 -0.20
C LEU A 74 4.87 -2.90 -0.37
N THR A 75 4.35 -4.11 -0.27
CA THR A 75 2.91 -4.36 -0.41
C THR A 75 2.11 -3.71 0.72
N ASP A 76 2.66 -3.65 1.93
CA ASP A 76 2.03 -2.95 3.05
C ASP A 76 1.89 -1.44 2.79
N VAL A 77 2.84 -0.84 2.07
CA VAL A 77 2.70 0.54 1.60
C VAL A 77 1.48 0.70 0.68
N TYR A 78 1.28 -0.23 -0.25
CA TYR A 78 0.07 -0.23 -1.11
C TYR A 78 -1.22 -0.43 -0.30
N PHE A 79 -1.21 -1.26 0.73
CA PHE A 79 -2.35 -1.44 1.64
C PHE A 79 -2.79 -0.11 2.26
N PHE A 80 -1.88 0.59 2.90
CA PHE A 80 -2.21 1.85 3.57
C PHE A 80 -2.48 2.98 2.56
N PHE A 81 -1.84 2.96 1.39
CA PHE A 81 -2.17 3.91 0.34
C PHE A 81 -3.59 3.69 -0.20
N ALA A 82 -4.00 2.44 -0.41
CA ALA A 82 -5.38 2.12 -0.79
C ALA A 82 -6.37 2.58 0.29
N GLN A 83 -6.05 2.39 1.57
CA GLN A 83 -6.84 2.89 2.68
C GLN A 83 -6.96 4.42 2.64
N LEU A 84 -5.87 5.12 2.34
CA LEU A 84 -5.86 6.59 2.19
C LEU A 84 -6.77 7.04 1.05
N ILE A 85 -6.67 6.41 -0.12
CA ILE A 85 -7.50 6.76 -1.28
C ILE A 85 -8.98 6.49 -0.99
N ASN A 86 -9.31 5.38 -0.34
CA ASN A 86 -10.68 5.10 0.09
C ASN A 86 -11.20 6.14 1.08
N TYR A 87 -10.36 6.55 2.02
CA TYR A 87 -10.72 7.59 2.98
C TYR A 87 -11.02 8.92 2.27
N LYS A 88 -10.16 9.33 1.34
CA LYS A 88 -10.31 10.59 0.58
C LYS A 88 -11.49 10.56 -0.37
N SER A 89 -11.87 9.40 -0.91
CA SER A 89 -12.95 9.25 -1.87
C SER A 89 -14.33 9.00 -1.24
N ARG A 90 -14.42 8.91 0.09
CA ARG A 90 -15.66 8.58 0.81
C ARG A 90 -16.81 9.57 0.60
N ASP A 91 -16.51 10.82 0.26
CA ASP A 91 -17.50 11.87 0.00
C ASP A 91 -17.87 12.02 -1.49
N GLY A 92 -17.29 11.21 -2.37
CA GLY A 92 -17.56 11.20 -3.81
C GLY A 92 -16.89 12.31 -4.60
N ARG A 93 -16.10 13.19 -3.99
CA ARG A 93 -15.45 14.32 -4.68
C ARG A 93 -14.04 14.00 -5.18
N PHE A 94 -13.40 13.00 -4.57
CA PHE A 94 -12.06 12.60 -4.91
C PHE A 94 -12.07 11.64 -6.10
N GLN A 95 -11.29 11.95 -7.14
CA GLN A 95 -11.24 11.14 -8.36
C GLN A 95 -10.20 10.04 -8.26
N ILE A 96 -10.64 8.79 -8.35
CA ILE A 96 -9.77 7.61 -8.27
C ILE A 96 -9.21 7.20 -9.64
N GLU A 97 -9.79 7.67 -10.73
CA GLU A 97 -9.46 7.25 -12.11
C GLU A 97 -7.97 7.46 -12.43
N TYR A 98 -7.40 8.56 -11.96
CA TYR A 98 -5.98 8.85 -12.14
C TYR A 98 -5.09 7.73 -11.60
N TYR A 99 -5.40 7.26 -10.39
CA TYR A 99 -4.62 6.20 -9.73
C TYR A 99 -4.79 4.87 -10.42
N CYS A 100 -6.00 4.56 -10.87
CA CYS A 100 -6.27 3.34 -11.63
C CYS A 100 -5.51 3.31 -12.95
N GLU A 101 -5.49 4.43 -13.68
CA GLU A 101 -4.76 4.57 -14.94
C GLU A 101 -3.24 4.46 -14.74
N GLU A 102 -2.69 5.14 -13.74
CA GLU A 102 -1.26 5.09 -13.43
C GLU A 102 -0.81 3.68 -13.02
N PHE A 103 -1.60 2.99 -12.24
CA PHE A 103 -1.31 1.60 -11.86
C PHE A 103 -1.33 0.67 -13.07
N GLU A 104 -2.25 0.88 -14.00
CA GLU A 104 -2.34 0.08 -15.24
C GLU A 104 -1.11 0.26 -16.13
N ILE A 105 -0.60 1.50 -16.24
CA ILE A 105 0.60 1.81 -17.03
C ILE A 105 1.86 1.18 -16.43
N PHE A 106 1.95 1.10 -15.12
CA PHE A 106 3.07 0.51 -14.39
C PHE A 106 4.24 0.04 -15.30
N PRO A 107 5.30 0.78 -15.53
CA PRO A 107 6.10 1.54 -14.58
C PRO A 107 5.87 3.05 -14.61
N GLY A 108 6.15 3.69 -13.48
CA GLY A 108 6.24 5.13 -13.39
C GLY A 108 7.52 5.66 -14.06
N TYR A 109 7.43 6.83 -14.67
CA TYR A 109 8.53 7.46 -15.42
C TYR A 109 9.27 8.54 -14.64
N TYR A 110 9.12 8.59 -13.32
CA TYR A 110 9.72 9.64 -12.52
C TYR A 110 11.12 9.26 -12.05
N ALA A 111 12.11 10.05 -12.46
CA ALA A 111 13.46 9.93 -11.93
C ALA A 111 13.46 10.34 -10.45
N GLY A 112 14.17 9.59 -9.59
CA GLY A 112 14.43 10.02 -8.22
C GLY A 112 13.36 9.69 -7.19
N ALA A 113 12.78 8.51 -7.23
CA ALA A 113 11.91 8.02 -6.14
C ALA A 113 12.76 7.70 -4.89
N TYR A 114 12.89 8.68 -4.02
CA TYR A 114 13.57 8.55 -2.73
C TYR A 114 12.55 8.43 -1.61
N PHE A 115 12.87 7.67 -0.57
CA PHE A 115 11.99 7.50 0.59
C PHE A 115 11.62 8.83 1.25
N THR A 116 12.60 9.73 1.40
CA THR A 116 12.35 11.06 1.96
C THR A 116 11.42 11.90 1.07
N GLY A 117 11.54 11.77 -0.24
CA GLY A 117 10.66 12.42 -1.21
C GLY A 117 9.22 11.90 -1.13
N LEU A 118 9.04 10.59 -0.98
CA LEU A 118 7.73 9.98 -0.76
C LEU A 118 7.07 10.50 0.52
N ILE A 119 7.81 10.55 1.61
CA ILE A 119 7.32 11.06 2.89
C ILE A 119 6.94 12.54 2.76
N TYR A 120 7.77 13.33 2.10
CA TYR A 120 7.49 14.75 1.86
C TYR A 120 6.19 14.96 1.06
N ASP A 121 6.02 14.21 -0.03
CA ASP A 121 4.82 14.30 -0.86
C ASP A 121 3.56 13.90 -0.09
N LEU A 122 3.67 12.87 0.75
CA LEU A 122 2.59 12.43 1.61
C LEU A 122 2.18 13.52 2.62
N LEU A 123 3.15 14.14 3.29
CA LEU A 123 2.91 15.21 4.26
C LEU A 123 2.33 16.47 3.63
N ASP A 124 2.71 16.76 2.39
CA ASP A 124 2.23 17.92 1.61
C ASP A 124 0.92 17.63 0.85
N ASN A 125 0.30 16.48 1.10
CA ASN A 125 -0.94 16.03 0.44
C ASN A 125 -0.83 15.92 -1.08
N LYS A 126 0.36 15.69 -1.60
CA LYS A 126 0.62 15.45 -3.03
C LYS A 126 0.50 13.97 -3.34
N PHE A 127 -0.72 13.42 -3.23
CA PHE A 127 -0.97 11.99 -3.33
C PHE A 127 -0.69 11.41 -4.72
N ARG A 128 -0.93 12.19 -5.78
CA ARG A 128 -0.59 11.75 -7.14
C ARG A 128 0.93 11.60 -7.33
N TRP A 129 1.70 12.56 -6.84
CA TRP A 129 3.16 12.50 -6.84
C TRP A 129 3.67 11.33 -6.01
N PHE A 130 3.10 11.15 -4.83
CA PHE A 130 3.40 10.01 -3.96
C PHE A 130 3.21 8.69 -4.71
N PHE A 131 2.06 8.51 -5.37
CA PHE A 131 1.74 7.27 -6.08
C PHE A 131 2.67 7.01 -7.26
N CYS A 132 2.95 8.03 -8.07
CA CYS A 132 3.92 7.92 -9.15
C CYS A 132 5.32 7.53 -8.65
N SER A 133 5.74 8.12 -7.54
CA SER A 133 7.02 7.78 -6.90
C SER A 133 7.01 6.36 -6.32
N LEU A 134 5.90 5.93 -5.76
CA LEU A 134 5.73 4.55 -5.26
C LEU A 134 5.85 3.53 -6.38
N LEU A 135 5.19 3.77 -7.52
CA LEU A 135 5.29 2.92 -8.70
C LEU A 135 6.74 2.86 -9.23
N THR A 136 7.39 4.02 -9.30
CA THR A 136 8.80 4.12 -9.71
C THR A 136 9.73 3.36 -8.76
N LEU A 137 9.52 3.51 -7.46
CA LEU A 137 10.28 2.78 -6.44
C LEU A 137 10.08 1.27 -6.59
N SER A 138 8.86 0.82 -6.83
CA SER A 138 8.54 -0.60 -7.04
C SER A 138 9.34 -1.17 -8.21
N VAL A 139 9.38 -0.47 -9.34
CA VAL A 139 10.16 -0.88 -10.52
C VAL A 139 11.66 -0.87 -10.23
N LYS A 140 12.17 0.15 -9.55
CA LYS A 140 13.59 0.23 -9.15
C LYS A 140 14.02 -0.92 -8.25
N LEU A 141 13.12 -1.37 -7.37
CA LEU A 141 13.37 -2.52 -6.51
C LEU A 141 13.25 -3.87 -7.25
N GLY A 142 12.81 -3.84 -8.51
CA GLY A 142 12.73 -5.01 -9.37
C GLY A 142 11.39 -5.74 -9.34
N TYR A 143 10.32 -5.09 -8.90
CA TYR A 143 8.99 -5.69 -8.82
C TYR A 143 8.10 -5.28 -9.99
N THR A 144 7.28 -6.23 -10.43
CA THR A 144 6.25 -6.04 -11.45
C THR A 144 4.90 -5.74 -10.79
N LYS A 145 3.95 -5.30 -11.61
CA LYS A 145 2.55 -5.15 -11.19
C LYS A 145 2.00 -6.48 -10.63
N ASP A 146 2.27 -7.59 -11.31
CA ASP A 146 1.81 -8.91 -10.86
C ASP A 146 2.42 -9.33 -9.52
N ASP A 147 3.68 -9.00 -9.26
CA ASP A 147 4.30 -9.23 -7.94
C ASP A 147 3.50 -8.55 -6.84
N ILE A 148 3.12 -7.29 -7.04
CA ILE A 148 2.32 -6.53 -6.08
C ILE A 148 0.92 -7.14 -5.93
N LEU A 149 0.24 -7.45 -7.03
CA LEU A 149 -1.11 -8.01 -7.00
C LEU A 149 -1.15 -9.36 -6.29
N ASN A 150 -0.19 -10.24 -6.57
CA ASN A 150 -0.10 -11.55 -5.94
C ASN A 150 0.17 -11.43 -4.43
N CYS A 151 1.14 -10.60 -4.06
CA CYS A 151 1.49 -10.38 -2.65
C CYS A 151 0.32 -9.74 -1.89
N TYR A 152 -0.35 -8.75 -2.50
CA TYR A 152 -1.53 -8.11 -1.92
C TYR A 152 -2.63 -9.13 -1.63
N TRP A 153 -2.92 -10.02 -2.58
CA TRP A 153 -3.94 -11.05 -2.43
C TRP A 153 -3.63 -12.01 -1.27
N GLU A 154 -2.39 -12.48 -1.19
CA GLU A 154 -1.96 -13.36 -0.10
C GLU A 154 -2.08 -12.67 1.27
N LYS A 155 -1.62 -11.44 1.37
CA LYS A 155 -1.70 -10.66 2.62
C LYS A 155 -3.14 -10.35 3.00
N TRP A 156 -3.98 -9.98 2.04
CA TRP A 156 -5.41 -9.72 2.26
C TRP A 156 -6.12 -10.95 2.83
N GLN A 157 -5.89 -12.12 2.25
CA GLN A 157 -6.47 -13.37 2.74
C GLN A 157 -6.03 -13.68 4.18
N LYS A 158 -4.75 -13.52 4.48
CA LYS A 158 -4.22 -13.70 5.85
C LYS A 158 -4.86 -12.71 6.83
N ASN A 159 -5.02 -11.47 6.42
CA ASN A 159 -5.65 -10.45 7.26
C ASN A 159 -7.14 -10.74 7.50
N MET A 160 -7.85 -11.22 6.49
CA MET A 160 -9.25 -11.64 6.65
C MET A 160 -9.39 -12.81 7.63
N GLU A 161 -8.44 -13.74 7.66
CA GLU A 161 -8.40 -14.85 8.63
C GLU A 161 -8.17 -14.37 10.07
N ARG A 162 -7.54 -13.19 10.24
CA ARG A 162 -7.27 -12.60 11.57
C ARG A 162 -8.44 -11.81 12.13
N ILE A 163 -9.49 -11.58 11.36
CA ILE A 163 -10.68 -10.83 11.82
C ILE A 163 -11.30 -11.55 13.00
N GLY A 164 -11.62 -10.78 14.06
CA GLY A 164 -12.13 -11.30 15.32
C GLY A 164 -11.06 -11.77 16.32
N LYS A 165 -9.78 -11.64 15.96
CA LYS A 165 -8.63 -11.90 16.83
C LYS A 165 -7.95 -10.58 17.21
N GLU A 166 -7.07 -10.61 18.22
CA GLU A 166 -6.32 -9.42 18.62
C GLU A 166 -5.35 -8.97 17.52
N TRP A 167 -5.34 -7.65 17.28
CA TRP A 167 -4.38 -6.98 16.40
C TRP A 167 -3.41 -6.17 17.26
N ASN A 168 -2.17 -6.57 17.25
CA ASN A 168 -1.10 -5.88 17.99
C ASN A 168 -0.17 -5.16 17.03
#